data_2705f8f27c91e5216d01c96f39525663
#
_entry.id   2705f8f27c91e5216d01c96f39525663
#
_cell.length_a   1.000
_cell.length_b   1.000
_cell.length_c   1.000
_cell.angle_alpha   90.00
_cell.angle_beta   90.00
_cell.angle_gamma   90.00
#
_symmetry.space_group_name_H-M   'P 1'
#
loop_
_entity.id
_entity.type
_entity.pdbx_description
1 polymer ?
#
loop_
_entity_poly.entity_id
_entity_poly.type
_entity_poly.pdbx_seq_one_letter_code
_entity_poly.pdbx_strand_id
1 'polypeptide(L)'
;LYSAEGRHFGYQVTFFNVAARAPASTQTKQTTATAAPSNWNSERLWMAHFALTDVDANSHHAVERFSRENPGLAGAQLNPFKVWLDDWQLVGTGNDFPWHLKVADQELSLSLNLNSVKKPVLQGDQGLSQKNQTAGSASYYYSLTRLQTSGEIKIGDELFTVSGNSWLDREWSSSVLGPDQSGWDWFSL
;
A
#
# COMPACT_ATOMS: atom_id res chain seq x y z
N LEU A 1 -3.08 12.84 12.25
CA LEU A 1 -1.89 13.18 13.03
C LEU A 1 -1.96 14.62 13.48
N TYR A 2 -1.33 14.94 14.60
CA TYR A 2 -1.28 16.30 15.14
C TYR A 2 0.16 16.67 15.45
N SER A 3 0.54 17.92 15.15
CA SER A 3 1.80 18.49 15.66
C SER A 3 1.70 18.83 17.13
N ALA A 4 2.81 19.17 17.76
CA ALA A 4 2.85 19.64 19.18
C ALA A 4 2.02 20.92 19.38
N GLU A 5 1.92 21.76 18.36
CA GLU A 5 1.16 23.01 18.35
C GLU A 5 -0.33 22.79 18.02
N GLY A 6 -0.75 21.53 17.74
CA GLY A 6 -2.12 21.16 17.45
C GLY A 6 -2.52 21.23 15.98
N ARG A 7 -1.59 21.50 15.04
CA ARG A 7 -1.88 21.50 13.60
C ARG A 7 -2.23 20.09 13.14
N HIS A 8 -3.33 19.95 12.39
CA HIS A 8 -3.91 18.68 12.03
C HIS A 8 -3.55 18.25 10.61
N PHE A 9 -3.07 17.02 10.48
CA PHE A 9 -2.70 16.41 9.19
C PHE A 9 -3.41 15.08 8.97
N GLY A 10 -3.90 14.88 7.73
CA GLY A 10 -4.32 13.60 7.21
C GLY A 10 -3.32 13.10 6.18
N TYR A 11 -3.06 11.79 6.13
CA TYR A 11 -2.22 11.22 5.08
C TYR A 11 -2.78 9.89 4.59
N GLN A 12 -2.46 9.54 3.35
CA GLN A 12 -2.70 8.25 2.76
C GLN A 12 -1.48 7.84 1.95
N VAL A 13 -1.04 6.59 2.14
CA VAL A 13 -0.03 5.95 1.29
C VAL A 13 -0.52 4.57 0.94
N THR A 14 -0.56 4.24 -0.35
CA THR A 14 -1.01 2.93 -0.82
C THR A 14 -0.01 2.39 -1.83
N PHE A 15 0.40 1.13 -1.66
CA PHE A 15 1.19 0.40 -2.64
C PHE A 15 0.32 -0.68 -3.26
N PHE A 16 0.27 -0.70 -4.59
CA PHE A 16 -0.45 -1.69 -5.38
C PHE A 16 0.54 -2.55 -6.17
N ASN A 17 0.26 -3.84 -6.23
CA ASN A 17 0.94 -4.77 -7.12
C ASN A 17 -0.12 -5.43 -7.99
N VAL A 18 -0.12 -5.11 -9.28
CA VAL A 18 -1.13 -5.56 -10.23
C VAL A 18 -0.49 -6.46 -11.28
N ALA A 19 -1.11 -7.61 -11.58
CA ALA A 19 -0.71 -8.43 -12.70
C ALA A 19 -1.01 -7.69 -14.01
N ALA A 20 0.00 -7.48 -14.84
CA ALA A 20 -0.14 -6.79 -16.13
C ALA A 20 -0.84 -7.65 -17.19
N ARG A 21 -1.04 -8.94 -16.92
CA ARG A 21 -1.73 -9.89 -17.78
C ARG A 21 -2.72 -10.69 -16.95
N ALA A 22 -3.96 -10.84 -17.44
CA ALA A 22 -4.91 -11.78 -16.86
C ALA A 22 -4.31 -13.19 -16.88
N PRO A 23 -4.49 -14.01 -15.82
CA PRO A 23 -4.05 -15.39 -15.85
C PRO A 23 -4.63 -16.07 -17.08
N ALA A 24 -3.77 -16.65 -17.92
CA ALA A 24 -4.18 -17.37 -19.11
C ALA A 24 -5.13 -18.49 -18.65
N SER A 25 -6.37 -18.45 -19.12
CA SER A 25 -7.25 -19.59 -19.01
C SER A 25 -6.52 -20.82 -19.56
N THR A 26 -6.48 -21.90 -18.79
CA THR A 26 -5.81 -23.16 -19.06
C THR A 26 -6.17 -23.69 -20.45
N GLN A 27 -5.52 -23.20 -21.48
CA GLN A 27 -5.42 -23.87 -22.77
C GLN A 27 -3.94 -24.14 -23.03
N THR A 28 -3.61 -25.40 -22.85
CA THR A 28 -2.36 -26.05 -23.18
C THR A 28 -1.97 -25.70 -24.62
N LYS A 29 -1.04 -24.76 -24.80
CA LYS A 29 -0.19 -24.70 -25.97
C LYS A 29 1.24 -24.70 -25.48
N GLN A 30 1.86 -25.88 -25.51
CA GLN A 30 3.30 -26.04 -25.52
C GLN A 30 3.83 -25.27 -26.73
N THR A 31 4.34 -24.10 -26.50
CA THR A 31 5.27 -23.45 -27.40
C THR A 31 6.64 -23.58 -26.77
N THR A 32 7.47 -24.39 -27.40
CA THR A 32 8.92 -24.48 -27.14
C THR A 32 9.56 -23.13 -27.43
N ALA A 33 9.66 -22.30 -26.43
CA ALA A 33 10.46 -21.08 -26.49
C ALA A 33 11.65 -21.24 -25.56
N THR A 34 12.78 -21.61 -26.12
CA THR A 34 14.12 -21.57 -25.51
C THR A 34 14.64 -20.14 -25.45
N ALA A 35 13.91 -19.22 -24.87
CA ALA A 35 14.43 -17.90 -24.52
C ALA A 35 14.53 -17.85 -22.99
N ALA A 36 15.72 -17.57 -22.47
CA ALA A 36 15.91 -17.29 -21.06
C ALA A 36 14.95 -16.17 -20.66
N PRO A 37 14.31 -16.26 -19.47
CA PRO A 37 13.41 -15.20 -19.03
C PRO A 37 14.20 -13.91 -18.92
N SER A 38 13.87 -12.95 -19.77
CA SER A 38 14.46 -11.62 -19.75
C SER A 38 13.92 -10.92 -18.48
N ASN A 39 14.79 -10.37 -17.65
CA ASN A 39 14.41 -9.52 -16.51
C ASN A 39 13.58 -8.29 -16.90
N TRP A 40 13.44 -8.03 -18.20
CA TRP A 40 12.60 -6.98 -18.80
C TRP A 40 11.14 -7.41 -18.98
N ASN A 41 10.81 -8.69 -18.82
CA ASN A 41 9.45 -9.23 -18.94
C ASN A 41 8.77 -9.35 -17.56
N SER A 42 8.83 -8.32 -16.73
CA SER A 42 8.00 -8.29 -15.54
C SER A 42 6.51 -8.26 -15.94
N GLU A 43 5.78 -9.29 -15.52
CA GLU A 43 4.32 -9.39 -15.70
C GLU A 43 3.55 -8.62 -14.63
N ARG A 44 4.27 -7.85 -13.78
CA ARG A 44 3.69 -7.09 -12.68
C ARG A 44 4.00 -5.61 -12.80
N LEU A 45 2.97 -4.81 -12.54
CA LEU A 45 3.06 -3.36 -12.41
C LEU A 45 2.90 -2.99 -10.94
N TRP A 46 3.82 -2.21 -10.43
CA TRP A 46 3.71 -1.53 -9.16
C TRP A 46 3.20 -0.12 -9.35
N MET A 47 2.28 0.27 -8.51
CA MET A 47 1.75 1.62 -8.43
C MET A 47 1.75 2.04 -6.97
N ALA A 48 2.01 3.30 -6.69
CA ALA A 48 1.89 3.84 -5.34
C ALA A 48 1.24 5.22 -5.38
N HIS A 49 0.36 5.46 -4.41
CA HIS A 49 -0.28 6.75 -4.19
C HIS A 49 0.21 7.33 -2.87
N PHE A 50 0.46 8.61 -2.86
CA PHE A 50 0.71 9.39 -1.65
C PHE A 50 -0.20 10.62 -1.66
N ALA A 51 -0.91 10.85 -0.57
CA ALA A 51 -1.66 12.07 -0.35
C ALA A 51 -1.39 12.62 1.05
N LEU A 52 -1.30 13.94 1.16
CA LEU A 52 -1.17 14.69 2.39
C LEU A 52 -2.21 15.80 2.41
N THR A 53 -2.97 15.87 3.48
CA THR A 53 -3.92 16.96 3.75
C THR A 53 -3.45 17.72 4.97
N ASP A 54 -3.23 18.99 4.82
CA ASP A 54 -3.05 19.94 5.91
C ASP A 54 -4.39 20.62 6.16
N VAL A 55 -5.06 20.23 7.23
CA VAL A 55 -6.42 20.67 7.52
C VAL A 55 -6.47 22.14 7.85
N ASP A 56 -5.49 22.64 8.63
CA ASP A 56 -5.45 24.02 9.07
C ASP A 56 -5.11 24.98 7.93
N ALA A 57 -4.28 24.54 6.99
CA ALA A 57 -3.96 25.32 5.79
C ALA A 57 -4.99 25.13 4.66
N ASN A 58 -6.00 24.25 4.84
CA ASN A 58 -6.95 23.86 3.81
C ASN A 58 -6.25 23.45 2.49
N SER A 59 -5.17 22.67 2.61
CA SER A 59 -4.32 22.25 1.49
C SER A 59 -4.35 20.74 1.35
N HIS A 60 -4.43 20.27 0.11
CA HIS A 60 -4.37 18.84 -0.23
C HIS A 60 -3.42 18.64 -1.40
N HIS A 61 -2.50 17.69 -1.22
CA HIS A 61 -1.56 17.25 -2.24
C HIS A 61 -1.72 15.76 -2.47
N ALA A 62 -1.78 15.34 -3.72
CA ALA A 62 -1.83 13.93 -4.09
C ALA A 62 -0.94 13.66 -5.30
N VAL A 63 -0.22 12.56 -5.26
CA VAL A 63 0.70 12.14 -6.32
C VAL A 63 0.67 10.62 -6.46
N GLU A 64 0.89 10.16 -7.68
CA GLU A 64 1.00 8.74 -8.01
C GLU A 64 2.33 8.45 -8.70
N ARG A 65 2.84 7.22 -8.50
CA ARG A 65 4.02 6.69 -9.15
C ARG A 65 3.75 5.29 -9.68
N PHE A 66 4.43 4.96 -10.78
CA PHE A 66 4.34 3.65 -11.42
C PHE A 66 5.75 3.11 -11.67
N SER A 67 5.91 1.81 -11.49
CA SER A 67 7.13 1.11 -11.84
C SER A 67 6.84 -0.34 -12.23
N ARG A 68 7.69 -0.92 -13.07
CA ARG A 68 7.71 -2.36 -13.26
C ARG A 68 8.39 -3.03 -12.08
N GLU A 69 8.01 -4.26 -11.80
CA GLU A 69 8.69 -5.06 -10.78
C GLU A 69 10.17 -5.22 -11.15
N ASN A 70 11.03 -4.66 -10.31
CA ASN A 70 12.48 -4.75 -10.44
C ASN A 70 13.09 -4.53 -9.04
N PRO A 71 14.06 -5.36 -8.60
CA PRO A 71 14.65 -5.23 -7.26
C PRO A 71 15.20 -3.84 -6.92
N GLY A 72 15.62 -3.07 -7.93
CA GLY A 72 16.11 -1.71 -7.74
C GLY A 72 15.03 -0.62 -7.79
N LEU A 73 13.84 -0.92 -8.33
CA LEU A 73 12.79 0.08 -8.57
C LEU A 73 11.55 -0.15 -7.73
N ALA A 74 11.00 -1.37 -7.73
CA ALA A 74 9.79 -1.66 -6.96
C ALA A 74 9.72 -3.14 -6.59
N GLY A 75 9.13 -3.42 -5.45
CA GLY A 75 8.95 -4.79 -4.98
C GLY A 75 8.41 -4.89 -3.57
N ALA A 76 8.30 -6.14 -3.11
CA ALA A 76 7.99 -6.49 -1.74
C ALA A 76 8.80 -7.70 -1.30
N GLN A 77 9.21 -7.72 -0.05
CA GLN A 77 9.87 -8.85 0.60
C GLN A 77 9.36 -9.03 2.03
N LEU A 78 9.48 -10.26 2.56
CA LEU A 78 8.99 -10.59 3.90
C LEU A 78 10.07 -10.49 4.97
N ASN A 79 11.31 -10.89 4.65
CA ASN A 79 12.40 -10.95 5.61
C ASN A 79 13.65 -10.20 5.12
N PRO A 80 13.97 -9.02 5.69
CA PRO A 80 13.10 -8.20 6.54
C PRO A 80 11.90 -7.69 5.75
N PHE A 81 10.78 -7.41 6.42
CA PHE A 81 9.60 -6.86 5.77
C PHE A 81 9.91 -5.54 5.10
N LYS A 82 9.63 -5.45 3.81
CA LYS A 82 9.78 -4.22 3.03
C LYS A 82 8.84 -4.22 1.83
N VAL A 83 8.19 -3.08 1.60
CA VAL A 83 7.51 -2.73 0.34
C VAL A 83 8.11 -1.42 -0.14
N TRP A 84 8.40 -1.32 -1.43
CA TRP A 84 9.00 -0.10 -1.98
C TRP A 84 8.59 0.16 -3.44
N LEU A 85 8.61 1.42 -3.80
CA LEU A 85 8.57 1.92 -5.16
C LEU A 85 9.46 3.17 -5.23
N ASP A 86 10.57 3.06 -5.93
CA ASP A 86 11.67 4.01 -5.95
C ASP A 86 12.18 4.29 -4.50
N ASP A 87 12.09 5.53 -4.04
CA ASP A 87 12.47 5.97 -2.71
C ASP A 87 11.32 5.92 -1.68
N TRP A 88 10.09 5.61 -2.12
CA TRP A 88 8.96 5.39 -1.22
C TRP A 88 9.01 3.99 -0.64
N GLN A 89 8.89 3.87 0.66
CA GLN A 89 9.01 2.56 1.30
C GLN A 89 8.28 2.46 2.63
N LEU A 90 7.82 1.25 2.91
CA LEU A 90 7.40 0.80 4.23
C LEU A 90 8.30 -0.37 4.65
N VAL A 91 9.04 -0.20 5.73
CA VAL A 91 10.08 -1.16 6.17
C VAL A 91 9.88 -1.54 7.62
N GLY A 92 10.01 -2.83 7.92
CA GLY A 92 10.07 -3.35 9.30
C GLY A 92 11.47 -3.74 9.71
N THR A 93 11.76 -3.70 11.00
CA THR A 93 13.01 -4.21 11.60
C THR A 93 12.93 -5.72 11.83
N GLY A 94 12.66 -6.50 10.78
CA GLY A 94 12.31 -7.91 10.86
C GLY A 94 10.87 -8.12 10.40
N ASN A 95 10.15 -9.05 11.05
CA ASN A 95 8.73 -9.30 10.73
C ASN A 95 7.77 -8.54 11.64
N ASP A 96 8.29 -7.88 12.67
CA ASP A 96 7.52 -7.22 13.72
C ASP A 96 7.58 -5.70 13.62
N PHE A 97 6.78 -5.05 14.44
CA PHE A 97 6.80 -3.60 14.64
C PHE A 97 8.00 -3.14 15.47
N PRO A 98 8.40 -1.86 15.37
CA PRO A 98 7.77 -0.82 14.56
C PRO A 98 8.09 -0.95 13.07
N TRP A 99 7.17 -0.47 12.24
CA TRP A 99 7.42 -0.25 10.83
C TRP A 99 7.75 1.21 10.58
N HIS A 100 8.59 1.48 9.60
CA HIS A 100 8.96 2.81 9.19
C HIS A 100 8.44 3.10 7.79
N LEU A 101 7.57 4.12 7.68
CA LEU A 101 7.04 4.64 6.43
C LEU A 101 7.84 5.86 6.01
N LYS A 102 8.37 5.85 4.80
CA LYS A 102 9.05 7.00 4.21
C LYS A 102 8.53 7.23 2.80
N VAL A 103 8.04 8.44 2.55
CA VAL A 103 7.63 8.90 1.23
C VAL A 103 8.03 10.36 1.06
N ALA A 104 8.37 10.76 -0.15
CA ALA A 104 8.71 12.15 -0.47
C ALA A 104 8.30 12.49 -1.91
N ASP A 105 7.81 13.69 -2.11
CA ASP A 105 7.52 14.26 -3.42
C ASP A 105 7.75 15.77 -3.41
N GLN A 106 8.64 16.26 -4.30
CA GLN A 106 9.02 17.67 -4.35
C GLN A 106 9.41 18.21 -2.98
N GLU A 107 8.60 19.13 -2.44
CA GLU A 107 8.82 19.79 -1.16
C GLU A 107 8.07 19.11 0.02
N LEU A 108 7.40 17.97 -0.23
CA LEU A 108 6.64 17.25 0.77
C LEU A 108 7.34 15.96 1.16
N SER A 109 7.39 15.65 2.44
CA SER A 109 7.83 14.33 2.88
C SER A 109 7.17 13.88 4.19
N LEU A 110 7.04 12.55 4.31
CA LEU A 110 6.65 11.85 5.53
C LEU A 110 7.77 10.91 5.95
N SER A 111 8.08 10.92 7.24
CA SER A 111 8.96 9.94 7.88
C SER A 111 8.32 9.50 9.20
N LEU A 112 7.61 8.38 9.18
CA LEU A 112 6.73 7.96 10.27
C LEU A 112 7.10 6.58 10.79
N ASN A 113 7.13 6.44 12.12
CA ASN A 113 7.17 5.16 12.82
C ASN A 113 5.74 4.72 13.15
N LEU A 114 5.41 3.49 12.82
CA LEU A 114 4.11 2.87 13.00
C LEU A 114 4.26 1.68 13.96
N ASN A 115 3.51 1.66 15.05
CA ASN A 115 3.54 0.59 16.03
C ASN A 115 2.13 0.04 16.28
N SER A 116 1.90 -1.24 16.00
CA SER A 116 0.58 -1.84 16.20
C SER A 116 0.30 -2.07 17.68
N VAL A 117 -0.81 -1.51 18.15
CA VAL A 117 -1.27 -1.64 19.56
C VAL A 117 -2.52 -2.49 19.67
N LYS A 118 -2.99 -3.04 18.55
CA LYS A 118 -4.12 -3.99 18.47
C LYS A 118 -3.73 -5.19 17.63
N LYS A 119 -4.37 -6.32 17.90
CA LYS A 119 -4.28 -7.49 17.02
C LYS A 119 -4.91 -7.18 15.65
N PRO A 120 -4.42 -7.80 14.57
CA PRO A 120 -5.05 -7.70 13.26
C PRO A 120 -6.54 -8.09 13.32
N VAL A 121 -7.37 -7.35 12.61
CA VAL A 121 -8.79 -7.67 12.40
C VAL A 121 -8.89 -8.38 11.05
N LEU A 122 -9.33 -9.62 11.06
CA LEU A 122 -9.58 -10.40 9.86
C LEU A 122 -10.93 -10.00 9.29
N GLN A 123 -10.97 -9.54 8.05
CA GLN A 123 -12.19 -9.09 7.39
C GLN A 123 -12.95 -10.28 6.76
N GLY A 124 -14.28 -10.15 6.67
CA GLY A 124 -15.14 -11.22 6.16
C GLY A 124 -15.13 -12.47 7.04
N ASP A 125 -15.08 -13.64 6.44
CA ASP A 125 -15.01 -14.92 7.15
C ASP A 125 -13.53 -15.27 7.41
N GLN A 126 -13.06 -14.99 8.62
CA GLN A 126 -11.68 -15.26 9.08
C GLN A 126 -10.59 -14.76 8.12
N GLY A 127 -10.82 -13.61 7.48
CA GLY A 127 -9.90 -13.02 6.52
C GLY A 127 -10.25 -13.29 5.06
N LEU A 128 -11.24 -14.13 4.77
CA LEU A 128 -11.76 -14.33 3.43
C LEU A 128 -12.92 -13.37 3.17
N SER A 129 -12.65 -12.31 2.41
CA SER A 129 -13.64 -11.29 2.04
C SER A 129 -14.26 -11.61 0.69
N GLN A 130 -15.47 -12.13 0.70
CA GLN A 130 -16.24 -12.45 -0.51
C GLN A 130 -16.65 -11.17 -1.24
N LYS A 131 -16.40 -11.06 -2.54
CA LYS A 131 -16.68 -9.87 -3.34
C LYS A 131 -18.00 -9.93 -4.09
N ASN A 132 -18.43 -11.13 -4.49
CA ASN A 132 -19.72 -11.40 -5.12
C ASN A 132 -20.08 -12.87 -4.94
N GLN A 133 -21.19 -13.31 -5.53
CA GLN A 133 -21.68 -14.70 -5.39
C GLN A 133 -20.90 -15.73 -6.21
N THR A 134 -19.97 -15.31 -7.06
CA THR A 134 -19.17 -16.22 -7.88
C THR A 134 -18.11 -16.89 -7.01
N ALA A 135 -18.04 -18.21 -7.05
CA ALA A 135 -17.04 -18.98 -6.32
C ALA A 135 -15.61 -18.53 -6.73
N GLY A 136 -14.77 -18.28 -5.72
CA GLY A 136 -13.41 -17.78 -5.93
C GLY A 136 -13.29 -16.25 -6.12
N SER A 137 -14.41 -15.52 -6.20
CA SER A 137 -14.37 -14.05 -6.21
C SER A 137 -14.27 -13.51 -4.77
N ALA A 138 -13.10 -13.62 -4.21
CA ALA A 138 -12.79 -13.22 -2.85
C ALA A 138 -11.36 -12.71 -2.74
N SER A 139 -11.08 -11.96 -1.71
CA SER A 139 -9.74 -11.54 -1.32
C SER A 139 -9.40 -12.06 0.06
N TYR A 140 -8.11 -12.24 0.33
CA TYR A 140 -7.63 -12.29 1.70
C TYR A 140 -7.40 -10.86 2.18
N TYR A 141 -8.00 -10.53 3.33
CA TYR A 141 -8.04 -9.16 3.80
C TYR A 141 -7.94 -9.09 5.33
N TYR A 142 -7.00 -8.29 5.81
CA TYR A 142 -6.94 -7.93 7.23
C TYR A 142 -6.61 -6.46 7.40
N SER A 143 -7.01 -5.92 8.54
CA SER A 143 -6.76 -4.53 8.93
C SER A 143 -5.97 -4.45 10.22
N LEU A 144 -5.02 -3.53 10.28
CA LEU A 144 -4.40 -3.06 11.50
C LEU A 144 -5.09 -1.75 11.88
N THR A 145 -6.13 -1.85 12.69
CA THR A 145 -7.08 -0.76 12.94
C THR A 145 -6.55 0.33 13.87
N ARG A 146 -5.39 0.13 14.51
CA ARG A 146 -4.74 1.13 15.34
C ARG A 146 -3.24 0.95 15.34
N LEU A 147 -2.58 1.82 14.60
CA LEU A 147 -1.14 1.98 14.61
C LEU A 147 -0.82 3.28 15.35
N GLN A 148 -0.20 3.19 16.52
CA GLN A 148 0.42 4.38 17.12
C GLN A 148 1.46 4.91 16.18
N THR A 149 1.32 6.17 15.81
CA THR A 149 2.12 6.81 14.76
C THR A 149 2.84 8.01 15.33
N SER A 150 4.13 8.13 15.07
CA SER A 150 4.94 9.29 15.42
C SER A 150 6.02 9.50 14.38
N GLY A 151 6.48 10.74 14.21
CA GLY A 151 7.53 11.05 13.27
C GLY A 151 7.47 12.49 12.79
N GLU A 152 7.77 12.70 11.52
CA GLU A 152 7.94 14.02 10.94
C GLU A 152 7.17 14.15 9.62
N ILE A 153 6.59 15.33 9.42
CA ILE A 153 6.03 15.83 8.16
C ILE A 153 6.81 17.06 7.77
N LYS A 154 7.30 17.11 6.55
CA LYS A 154 7.94 18.31 5.99
C LYS A 154 7.07 18.88 4.88
N ILE A 155 6.84 20.19 4.89
CA ILE A 155 6.10 20.94 3.85
C ILE A 155 6.94 22.18 3.52
N GLY A 156 7.53 22.22 2.33
CA GLY A 156 8.50 23.26 1.99
C GLY A 156 9.68 23.26 2.96
N ASP A 157 9.92 24.39 3.60
CA ASP A 157 10.98 24.55 4.62
C ASP A 157 10.50 24.23 6.04
N GLU A 158 9.19 24.04 6.25
CA GLU A 158 8.61 23.76 7.57
C GLU A 158 8.67 22.27 7.91
N LEU A 159 9.11 21.96 9.14
CA LEU A 159 9.18 20.62 9.68
C LEU A 159 8.27 20.49 10.90
N PHE A 160 7.36 19.54 10.87
CA PHE A 160 6.40 19.25 11.94
C PHE A 160 6.71 17.91 12.56
N THR A 161 7.01 17.88 13.86
CA THR A 161 7.00 16.66 14.65
C THR A 161 5.55 16.31 14.95
N VAL A 162 5.11 15.09 14.56
CA VAL A 162 3.71 14.70 14.64
C VAL A 162 3.52 13.39 15.40
N SER A 163 2.32 13.24 15.97
CA SER A 163 1.88 12.00 16.60
C SER A 163 0.37 11.78 16.38
N GLY A 164 -0.07 10.54 16.56
CA GLY A 164 -1.47 10.18 16.44
C GLY A 164 -1.67 8.70 16.15
N ASN A 165 -2.70 8.39 15.40
CA ASN A 165 -3.04 7.03 15.01
C ASN A 165 -3.18 6.91 13.50
N SER A 166 -2.86 5.72 12.98
CA SER A 166 -3.05 5.35 11.59
C SER A 166 -3.79 4.03 11.50
N TRP A 167 -4.31 3.78 10.33
CA TRP A 167 -4.97 2.54 9.93
C TRP A 167 -4.21 1.95 8.75
N LEU A 168 -4.10 0.63 8.67
CA LEU A 168 -3.52 -0.06 7.54
C LEU A 168 -4.40 -1.23 7.13
N ASP A 169 -4.69 -1.30 5.85
CA ASP A 169 -5.34 -2.43 5.21
C ASP A 169 -4.36 -3.20 4.36
N ARG A 170 -4.42 -4.52 4.45
CA ARG A 170 -3.70 -5.41 3.56
C ARG A 170 -4.66 -6.40 2.94
N GLU A 171 -4.77 -6.29 1.62
CA GLU A 171 -5.66 -7.08 0.83
C GLU A 171 -4.93 -7.63 -0.40
N TRP A 172 -5.20 -8.89 -0.74
CA TRP A 172 -4.70 -9.49 -1.97
C TRP A 172 -5.73 -10.45 -2.55
N SER A 173 -5.87 -10.43 -3.87
CA SER A 173 -6.83 -11.20 -4.61
C SER A 173 -6.29 -11.60 -5.98
N SER A 174 -6.81 -12.67 -6.52
CA SER A 174 -6.65 -13.05 -7.93
C SER A 174 -7.87 -12.70 -8.79
N SER A 175 -8.94 -12.18 -8.16
CA SER A 175 -10.18 -11.82 -8.83
C SER A 175 -10.29 -10.32 -9.07
N VAL A 176 -10.98 -9.96 -10.14
CA VAL A 176 -11.41 -8.61 -10.46
C VAL A 176 -12.91 -8.47 -10.15
N LEU A 177 -13.45 -7.24 -10.29
CA LEU A 177 -14.88 -6.98 -10.20
C LEU A 177 -15.68 -7.91 -11.13
N GLY A 178 -16.84 -8.35 -10.67
CA GLY A 178 -17.79 -9.06 -11.51
C GLY A 178 -18.40 -8.15 -12.58
N PRO A 179 -19.01 -8.72 -13.64
CA PRO A 179 -19.56 -7.94 -14.74
C PRO A 179 -20.68 -6.98 -14.33
N ASP A 180 -21.33 -7.26 -13.21
CA ASP A 180 -22.43 -6.44 -12.67
C ASP A 180 -21.96 -5.45 -11.60
N GLN A 181 -20.66 -5.31 -11.37
CA GLN A 181 -20.07 -4.44 -10.37
C GLN A 181 -19.28 -3.31 -11.05
N SER A 182 -19.61 -2.06 -10.75
CA SER A 182 -18.89 -0.88 -11.23
C SER A 182 -17.77 -0.41 -10.28
N GLY A 183 -17.75 -0.92 -9.04
CA GLY A 183 -16.81 -0.54 -8.00
C GLY A 183 -17.28 -0.98 -6.63
N TRP A 184 -16.66 -0.44 -5.59
CA TRP A 184 -17.07 -0.61 -4.19
C TRP A 184 -16.77 0.67 -3.43
N ASP A 185 -17.51 0.87 -2.35
CA ASP A 185 -17.19 1.88 -1.36
C ASP A 185 -16.35 1.25 -0.23
N TRP A 186 -15.43 2.05 0.30
CA TRP A 186 -14.58 1.62 1.39
C TRP A 186 -14.61 2.64 2.53
N PHE A 187 -14.72 2.15 3.76
CA PHE A 187 -14.78 2.97 4.97
C PHE A 187 -13.81 2.44 6.03
N SER A 188 -13.10 3.34 6.73
CA SER A 188 -12.37 3.07 7.96
C SER A 188 -12.98 3.88 9.11
N LEU A 189 -13.41 3.20 10.18
CA LEU A 189 -14.13 3.79 11.32
C LEU A 189 -13.45 3.46 12.64
#